data_ca73ea04297324f2239ed6b18afdd4da
#
_entry.id   ca73ea04297324f2239ed6b18afdd4da
#
_cell.length_a   1.000
_cell.length_b   1.000
_cell.length_c   1.000
_cell.angle_alpha   90.00
_cell.angle_beta   90.00
_cell.angle_gamma   90.00
#
_symmetry.space_group_name_H-M   'P 1'
#
loop_
_entity.id
_entity.type
_entity.pdbx_description
1 polymer ?
#
loop_
_entity_poly.entity_id
_entity_poly.type
_entity_poly.pdbx_seq_one_letter_code
_entity_poly.pdbx_strand_id
1 'polypeptide(L)'
;MEKMMDEFKRKMIHDGKSDRTVEVYVNSVKEFFRWFYDSYGNVEYKKLYRENILEYKSYLKNIKKSSHSGNNLCPKSINSKLSALICFNELVEPDNIVVSKKDLIKIQAEIVSPTSITKREIEEFRQIVLQAEGCAARRNFAIVTILAYAGLRISECLNLRKSDICLESNQLRVTNGKGEKARIVIVNSKIVSAVREYQKTDRVESEWLFHNSRGERLNQTTINRVFKLCCPKGYEITPHTLRHFYAINAVSSGIFTIPEIANQMGHSSIKTTMRYMNPNLEEIRQKVEML
;
A
#
# COMPACT_ATOMS: atom_id res chain seq x y z
N MET A 1 22.38 18.16 15.32
CA MET A 1 21.41 17.52 14.42
C MET A 1 21.30 16.02 14.63
N GLU A 2 22.41 15.25 14.59
CA GLU A 2 22.33 13.77 14.77
C GLU A 2 21.68 13.37 16.09
N LYS A 3 22.08 13.93 17.22
CA LYS A 3 21.47 13.64 18.53
C LYS A 3 19.94 13.88 18.54
N MET A 4 19.48 14.94 17.89
CA MET A 4 18.06 15.27 17.78
C MET A 4 17.29 14.29 16.88
N MET A 5 17.91 13.81 15.79
CA MET A 5 17.32 12.78 14.93
C MET A 5 17.24 11.44 15.64
N ASP A 6 18.24 11.08 16.44
CA ASP A 6 18.26 9.86 17.25
C ASP A 6 17.20 9.92 18.37
N GLU A 7 17.03 11.08 18.99
CA GLU A 7 15.98 11.32 19.97
C GLU A 7 14.60 11.19 19.32
N PHE A 8 14.36 11.83 18.17
CA PHE A 8 13.13 11.72 17.41
C PHE A 8 12.80 10.27 17.05
N LYS A 9 13.80 9.55 16.54
CA LYS A 9 13.64 8.13 16.21
C LYS A 9 13.27 7.29 17.43
N ARG A 10 13.95 7.47 18.56
CA ARG A 10 13.64 6.76 19.82
C ARG A 10 12.24 7.05 20.32
N LYS A 11 11.83 8.32 20.32
CA LYS A 11 10.48 8.73 20.75
C LYS A 11 9.39 8.13 19.87
N MET A 12 9.59 8.10 18.53
CA MET A 12 8.63 7.45 17.61
C MET A 12 8.51 5.94 17.87
N ILE A 13 9.61 5.25 18.12
CA ILE A 13 9.61 3.81 18.44
C ILE A 13 8.87 3.56 19.74
N HIS A 14 9.12 4.37 20.76
CA HIS A 14 8.44 4.31 22.05
C HIS A 14 6.92 4.56 21.90
N ASP A 15 6.54 5.48 21.00
CA ASP A 15 5.14 5.78 20.64
C ASP A 15 4.48 4.69 19.76
N GLY A 16 5.16 3.56 19.54
CA GLY A 16 4.64 2.40 18.84
C GLY A 16 4.54 2.54 17.32
N LYS A 17 5.20 3.55 16.71
CA LYS A 17 5.24 3.69 15.25
C LYS A 17 5.96 2.51 14.60
N SER A 18 5.49 2.08 13.42
CA SER A 18 6.15 1.02 12.65
C SER A 18 7.52 1.47 12.14
N ASP A 19 8.46 0.53 11.99
CA ASP A 19 9.81 0.80 11.47
C ASP A 19 9.77 1.57 10.13
N ARG A 20 8.82 1.20 9.26
CA ARG A 20 8.62 1.89 7.98
C ARG A 20 8.17 3.34 8.17
N THR A 21 7.27 3.61 9.11
CA THR A 21 6.83 4.97 9.44
C THR A 21 7.99 5.79 9.99
N VAL A 22 8.77 5.20 10.89
CA VAL A 22 9.96 5.83 11.47
C VAL A 22 10.95 6.21 10.37
N GLU A 23 11.28 5.29 9.47
CA GLU A 23 12.17 5.53 8.33
C GLU A 23 11.69 6.70 7.45
N VAL A 24 10.41 6.68 7.05
CA VAL A 24 9.81 7.72 6.19
C VAL A 24 9.82 9.09 6.87
N TYR A 25 9.47 9.14 8.16
CA TYR A 25 9.40 10.39 8.90
C TYR A 25 10.80 10.97 9.16
N VAL A 26 11.75 10.14 9.57
CA VAL A 26 13.16 10.56 9.74
C VAL A 26 13.72 11.12 8.43
N ASN A 27 13.48 10.45 7.31
CA ASN A 27 13.94 10.93 6.00
C ASN A 27 13.27 12.26 5.60
N SER A 28 11.98 12.43 5.91
CA SER A 28 11.25 13.67 5.62
C SER A 28 11.75 14.83 6.48
N VAL A 29 12.06 14.60 7.75
CA VAL A 29 12.62 15.63 8.64
C VAL A 29 14.07 15.97 8.23
N LYS A 30 14.88 14.98 7.84
CA LYS A 30 16.23 15.23 7.29
C LYS A 30 16.18 16.07 6.01
N GLU A 31 15.15 15.84 5.16
CA GLU A 31 14.95 16.66 3.96
C GLU A 31 14.56 18.09 4.31
N PHE A 32 13.73 18.31 5.32
CA PHE A 32 13.43 19.64 5.84
C PHE A 32 14.70 20.36 6.32
N PHE A 33 15.54 19.71 7.12
CA PHE A 33 16.78 20.32 7.61
C PHE A 33 17.75 20.62 6.48
N ARG A 34 17.84 19.79 5.45
CA ARG A 34 18.64 20.09 4.26
C ARG A 34 18.13 21.36 3.59
N TRP A 35 16.84 21.45 3.32
CA TRP A 35 16.23 22.66 2.76
C TRP A 35 16.47 23.88 3.66
N PHE A 36 16.37 23.73 4.99
CA PHE A 36 16.59 24.80 5.94
C PHE A 36 18.00 25.38 5.82
N TYR A 37 19.01 24.51 5.84
CA TYR A 37 20.41 24.96 5.70
C TYR A 37 20.73 25.48 4.29
N ASP A 38 20.14 24.93 3.26
CA ASP A 38 20.29 25.44 1.89
C ASP A 38 19.67 26.84 1.74
N SER A 39 18.59 27.14 2.48
CA SER A 39 17.87 28.42 2.41
C SER A 39 18.44 29.52 3.30
N TYR A 40 18.92 29.17 4.49
CA TYR A 40 19.37 30.12 5.50
C TYR A 40 20.88 30.09 5.78
N GLY A 41 21.61 29.21 5.12
CA GLY A 41 23.05 29.02 5.35
C GLY A 41 23.33 28.29 6.66
N ASN A 42 24.56 28.44 7.19
CA ASN A 42 25.00 27.76 8.41
C ASN A 42 24.46 28.43 9.71
N VAL A 43 23.19 28.75 9.75
CA VAL A 43 22.54 29.27 10.94
C VAL A 43 22.32 28.14 11.94
N GLU A 44 22.70 28.35 13.19
CA GLU A 44 22.44 27.39 14.26
C GLU A 44 20.93 27.18 14.43
N TYR A 45 20.48 25.93 14.27
CA TYR A 45 19.09 25.59 14.53
C TYR A 45 18.81 25.63 16.04
N LYS A 46 17.91 26.51 16.47
CA LYS A 46 17.47 26.65 17.86
C LYS A 46 16.13 25.96 18.12
N LYS A 47 15.15 26.24 17.28
CA LYS A 47 13.77 25.68 17.32
C LYS A 47 13.08 25.88 15.98
N LEU A 48 11.93 25.24 15.79
CA LEU A 48 11.05 25.52 14.67
C LEU A 48 10.37 26.88 14.87
N TYR A 49 10.28 27.65 13.80
CA TYR A 49 9.46 28.86 13.73
C TYR A 49 8.32 28.66 12.73
N ARG A 50 7.22 29.37 12.94
CA ARG A 50 6.05 29.30 12.07
C ARG A 50 6.39 29.66 10.63
N GLU A 51 7.23 30.66 10.44
CA GLU A 51 7.73 31.14 9.14
C GLU A 51 8.43 30.03 8.38
N ASN A 52 9.31 29.25 9.03
CA ASN A 52 10.03 28.12 8.40
C ASN A 52 9.05 27.06 7.85
N ILE A 53 7.95 26.81 8.56
CA ILE A 53 6.93 25.86 8.11
C ILE A 53 6.18 26.37 6.88
N LEU A 54 5.81 27.66 6.85
CA LEU A 54 5.10 28.27 5.73
C LEU A 54 5.98 28.33 4.49
N GLU A 55 7.24 28.71 4.63
CA GLU A 55 8.20 28.75 3.53
C GLU A 55 8.53 27.36 3.00
N TYR A 56 8.75 26.38 3.88
CA TYR A 56 8.96 24.99 3.46
C TYR A 56 7.75 24.41 2.72
N LYS A 57 6.53 24.70 3.20
CA LYS A 57 5.30 24.31 2.50
C LYS A 57 5.20 24.94 1.12
N SER A 58 5.56 26.22 0.99
CA SER A 58 5.64 26.91 -0.30
C SER A 58 6.68 26.28 -1.22
N TYR A 59 7.87 25.98 -0.71
CA TYR A 59 8.92 25.27 -1.43
C TYR A 59 8.45 23.91 -1.94
N LEU A 60 7.82 23.11 -1.08
CA LEU A 60 7.29 21.79 -1.47
C LEU A 60 6.23 21.88 -2.56
N LYS A 61 5.40 22.94 -2.55
CA LYS A 61 4.30 23.12 -3.49
C LYS A 61 4.78 23.65 -4.86
N ASN A 62 5.73 24.57 -4.87
CA ASN A 62 6.04 25.37 -6.04
C ASN A 62 7.40 25.03 -6.67
N ILE A 63 8.37 24.56 -5.88
CA ILE A 63 9.76 24.41 -6.32
C ILE A 63 10.17 22.94 -6.36
N LYS A 64 9.87 22.19 -5.30
CA LYS A 64 10.29 20.78 -5.17
C LYS A 64 9.63 19.92 -6.22
N LYS A 65 10.47 19.21 -6.98
CA LYS A 65 10.00 18.22 -7.96
C LYS A 65 10.02 16.80 -7.39
N SER A 66 9.14 15.95 -7.91
CA SER A 66 9.15 14.53 -7.63
C SER A 66 10.36 13.86 -8.29
N SER A 67 11.12 13.07 -7.53
CA SER A 67 12.26 12.30 -8.05
C SER A 67 11.86 11.24 -9.07
N HIS A 68 10.58 10.82 -9.10
CA HIS A 68 10.09 9.77 -10.01
C HIS A 68 9.53 10.33 -11.31
N SER A 69 8.78 11.44 -11.25
CA SER A 69 8.08 11.98 -12.41
C SER A 69 8.64 13.30 -12.92
N GLY A 70 9.54 13.95 -12.19
CA GLY A 70 10.03 15.31 -12.51
C GLY A 70 8.98 16.42 -12.35
N ASN A 71 7.73 16.07 -12.08
CA ASN A 71 6.61 17.00 -11.89
C ASN A 71 6.56 17.56 -10.47
N ASN A 72 5.68 18.53 -10.22
CA ASN A 72 5.42 19.03 -8.87
C ASN A 72 4.94 17.91 -7.94
N LEU A 73 5.22 18.04 -6.65
CA LEU A 73 4.75 17.08 -5.67
C LEU A 73 3.21 17.10 -5.59
N CYS A 74 2.59 15.92 -5.54
CA CYS A 74 1.15 15.83 -5.30
C CYS A 74 0.80 16.19 -3.85
N PRO A 75 -0.42 16.66 -3.56
CA PRO A 75 -0.87 17.03 -2.22
C PRO A 75 -0.65 15.94 -1.17
N LYS A 76 -0.80 14.65 -1.52
CA LYS A 76 -0.54 13.52 -0.62
C LYS A 76 0.93 13.45 -0.20
N SER A 77 1.86 13.66 -1.14
CA SER A 77 3.31 13.66 -0.85
C SER A 77 3.71 14.84 0.03
N ILE A 78 3.14 16.02 -0.21
CA ILE A 78 3.36 17.21 0.62
C ILE A 78 2.83 16.95 2.04
N ASN A 79 1.61 16.44 2.16
CA ASN A 79 1.01 16.13 3.46
C ASN A 79 1.79 15.07 4.24
N SER A 80 2.38 14.09 3.56
CA SER A 80 3.25 13.09 4.21
C SER A 80 4.48 13.76 4.86
N LYS A 81 5.11 14.71 4.17
CA LYS A 81 6.27 15.46 4.70
C LYS A 81 5.85 16.40 5.84
N LEU A 82 4.74 17.10 5.71
CA LEU A 82 4.20 17.94 6.78
C LEU A 82 3.79 17.12 8.00
N SER A 83 3.22 15.92 7.81
CA SER A 83 2.89 15.01 8.93
C SER A 83 4.13 14.55 9.70
N ALA A 84 5.26 14.36 9.01
CA ALA A 84 6.52 14.08 9.66
C ALA A 84 7.01 15.26 10.51
N LEU A 85 6.85 16.51 10.03
CA LEU A 85 7.18 17.70 10.78
C LEU A 85 6.25 17.94 11.97
N ILE A 86 4.94 17.65 11.83
CA ILE A 86 4.00 17.68 12.95
C ILE A 86 4.47 16.71 14.05
N CYS A 87 4.74 15.47 13.68
CA CYS A 87 5.22 14.45 14.61
C CYS A 87 6.56 14.85 15.26
N PHE A 88 7.49 15.41 14.48
CA PHE A 88 8.76 15.92 14.99
C PHE A 88 8.55 17.05 16.01
N ASN A 89 7.75 18.03 15.66
CA ASN A 89 7.46 19.19 16.53
C ASN A 89 6.78 18.74 17.84
N GLU A 90 5.77 17.84 17.76
CA GLU A 90 5.08 17.32 18.94
C GLU A 90 6.00 16.52 19.88
N LEU A 91 6.93 15.72 19.30
CA LEU A 91 7.79 14.84 20.09
C LEU A 91 9.06 15.52 20.59
N VAL A 92 9.66 16.42 19.81
CA VAL A 92 10.98 16.99 20.10
C VAL A 92 10.89 18.38 20.73
N GLU A 93 9.89 19.15 20.33
CA GLU A 93 9.65 20.53 20.80
C GLU A 93 8.22 20.72 21.33
N PRO A 94 7.77 19.94 22.33
CA PRO A 94 6.38 19.96 22.79
C PRO A 94 5.90 21.32 23.32
N ASP A 95 6.82 22.12 23.85
CA ASP A 95 6.51 23.47 24.37
C ASP A 95 6.48 24.55 23.27
N ASN A 96 6.77 24.19 22.01
CA ASN A 96 6.86 25.10 20.89
C ASN A 96 6.10 24.56 19.67
N ILE A 97 4.79 24.34 19.79
CA ILE A 97 3.98 23.78 18.70
C ILE A 97 3.66 24.86 17.65
N VAL A 98 4.36 24.78 16.50
CA VAL A 98 4.23 25.75 15.40
C VAL A 98 3.62 25.14 14.12
N VAL A 99 3.46 23.82 14.06
CA VAL A 99 2.84 23.10 12.94
C VAL A 99 1.80 22.11 13.43
N SER A 100 0.67 22.03 12.72
CA SER A 100 -0.47 21.22 13.12
C SER A 100 -1.21 20.64 11.91
N LYS A 101 -2.21 19.80 12.14
CA LYS A 101 -3.08 19.23 11.08
C LYS A 101 -3.77 20.29 10.22
N LYS A 102 -3.92 21.54 10.73
CA LYS A 102 -4.49 22.67 9.96
C LYS A 102 -3.57 23.09 8.79
N ASP A 103 -2.29 22.76 8.85
CA ASP A 103 -1.32 23.08 7.81
C ASP A 103 -1.34 22.12 6.62
N LEU A 104 -2.00 20.98 6.78
CA LEU A 104 -2.15 20.01 5.71
C LEU A 104 -3.00 20.60 4.57
N ILE A 105 -2.65 20.23 3.35
CA ILE A 105 -3.41 20.60 2.16
C ILE A 105 -4.71 19.79 2.17
N LYS A 106 -5.86 20.46 2.04
CA LYS A 106 -7.14 19.77 1.88
C LYS A 106 -7.12 18.99 0.58
N ILE A 107 -7.27 17.67 0.68
CA ILE A 107 -7.40 16.77 -0.47
C ILE A 107 -8.90 16.51 -0.60
N GLN A 108 -9.48 16.93 -1.72
CA GLN A 108 -10.82 16.46 -2.07
C GLN A 108 -10.76 14.95 -2.23
N ALA A 109 -11.75 14.25 -1.68
CA ALA A 109 -11.85 12.82 -1.89
C ALA A 109 -12.09 12.60 -3.40
N GLU A 110 -11.03 12.23 -4.12
CA GLU A 110 -11.19 11.76 -5.48
C GLU A 110 -12.07 10.50 -5.43
N ILE A 111 -13.16 10.53 -6.17
CA ILE A 111 -13.87 9.31 -6.53
C ILE A 111 -12.82 8.47 -7.25
N VAL A 112 -12.49 7.31 -6.70
CA VAL A 112 -11.53 6.39 -7.34
C VAL A 112 -12.14 6.06 -8.70
N SER A 113 -11.57 6.61 -9.76
CA SER A 113 -11.94 6.20 -11.11
C SER A 113 -11.86 4.69 -11.16
N PRO A 114 -12.88 4.00 -11.71
CA PRO A 114 -12.80 2.56 -11.87
C PRO A 114 -11.48 2.25 -12.56
N THR A 115 -10.70 1.33 -12.00
CA THR A 115 -9.48 0.88 -12.67
C THR A 115 -9.91 0.46 -14.06
N SER A 116 -9.29 1.02 -15.07
CA SER A 116 -9.57 0.69 -16.47
C SER A 116 -9.20 -0.75 -16.83
N ILE A 117 -8.70 -1.54 -15.86
CA ILE A 117 -8.23 -2.91 -16.07
C ILE A 117 -9.41 -3.87 -16.05
N THR A 118 -9.61 -4.53 -17.18
CA THR A 118 -10.67 -5.53 -17.38
C THR A 118 -10.25 -6.91 -16.86
N LYS A 119 -11.24 -7.78 -16.67
CA LYS A 119 -11.02 -9.18 -16.29
C LYS A 119 -10.17 -9.93 -17.33
N ARG A 120 -10.31 -9.60 -18.61
CA ARG A 120 -9.54 -10.17 -19.71
C ARG A 120 -8.05 -9.80 -19.58
N GLU A 121 -7.74 -8.54 -19.31
CA GLU A 121 -6.37 -8.05 -19.17
C GLU A 121 -5.66 -8.66 -17.95
N ILE A 122 -6.40 -8.88 -16.87
CA ILE A 122 -5.86 -9.60 -15.71
C ILE A 122 -5.52 -11.06 -16.04
N GLU A 123 -6.39 -11.75 -16.78
CA GLU A 123 -6.12 -13.14 -17.21
C GLU A 123 -4.92 -13.18 -18.17
N GLU A 124 -4.83 -12.25 -19.11
CA GLU A 124 -3.67 -12.13 -20.01
C GLU A 124 -2.38 -11.89 -19.24
N PHE A 125 -2.37 -10.95 -18.31
CA PHE A 125 -1.20 -10.71 -17.43
C PHE A 125 -0.81 -11.96 -16.64
N ARG A 126 -1.78 -12.68 -16.07
CA ARG A 126 -1.53 -13.93 -15.35
C ARG A 126 -0.87 -14.98 -16.24
N GLN A 127 -1.32 -15.11 -17.49
CA GLN A 127 -0.72 -16.06 -18.45
C GLN A 127 0.71 -15.66 -18.83
N ILE A 128 0.97 -14.38 -19.04
CA ILE A 128 2.34 -13.89 -19.29
C ILE A 128 3.26 -14.23 -18.11
N VAL A 129 2.79 -14.02 -16.86
CA VAL A 129 3.57 -14.38 -15.66
C VAL A 129 3.82 -15.90 -15.57
N LEU A 130 2.85 -16.74 -15.97
CA LEU A 130 3.01 -18.19 -15.97
C LEU A 130 3.99 -18.67 -17.05
N GLN A 131 4.01 -18.02 -18.21
CA GLN A 131 4.88 -18.33 -19.34
C GLN A 131 6.28 -17.72 -19.22
N ALA A 132 6.50 -16.85 -18.23
CA ALA A 132 7.81 -16.24 -18.01
C ALA A 132 8.87 -17.34 -17.73
N GLU A 133 10.04 -17.18 -18.31
CA GLU A 133 11.14 -18.13 -18.14
C GLU A 133 11.57 -18.22 -16.66
N GLY A 134 11.91 -19.44 -16.23
CA GLY A 134 12.50 -19.73 -14.92
C GLY A 134 11.59 -20.49 -13.97
N CYS A 135 12.21 -21.11 -12.96
CA CYS A 135 11.53 -21.95 -11.95
C CYS A 135 10.55 -21.20 -11.04
N ALA A 136 10.57 -19.88 -11.06
CA ALA A 136 9.72 -19.04 -10.23
C ALA A 136 8.34 -18.73 -10.86
N ALA A 137 8.08 -19.11 -12.11
CA ALA A 137 6.87 -18.74 -12.85
C ALA A 137 5.58 -19.18 -12.12
N ARG A 138 5.49 -20.43 -11.68
CA ARG A 138 4.32 -20.95 -10.94
C ARG A 138 4.11 -20.25 -9.61
N ARG A 139 5.18 -19.99 -8.87
CA ARG A 139 5.12 -19.18 -7.63
C ARG A 139 4.55 -17.77 -7.91
N ASN A 140 5.11 -17.09 -8.89
CA ASN A 140 4.70 -15.73 -9.25
C ASN A 140 3.26 -15.71 -9.77
N PHE A 141 2.84 -16.72 -10.53
CA PHE A 141 1.46 -16.90 -10.98
C PHE A 141 0.49 -17.09 -9.80
N ALA A 142 0.86 -17.89 -8.79
CA ALA A 142 0.06 -18.08 -7.59
C ALA A 142 -0.08 -16.74 -6.80
N ILE A 143 1.02 -15.99 -6.65
CA ILE A 143 1.00 -14.67 -6.00
C ILE A 143 0.05 -13.72 -6.74
N VAL A 144 0.19 -13.56 -8.05
CA VAL A 144 -0.66 -12.69 -8.88
C VAL A 144 -2.13 -13.12 -8.78
N THR A 145 -2.39 -14.44 -8.76
CA THR A 145 -3.75 -14.98 -8.63
C THR A 145 -4.37 -14.63 -7.27
N ILE A 146 -3.64 -14.79 -6.18
CA ILE A 146 -4.12 -14.39 -4.84
C ILE A 146 -4.41 -12.89 -4.79
N LEU A 147 -3.51 -12.06 -5.30
CA LEU A 147 -3.70 -10.61 -5.31
C LEU A 147 -4.94 -10.19 -6.11
N ALA A 148 -5.18 -10.83 -7.27
CA ALA A 148 -6.30 -10.51 -8.15
C ALA A 148 -7.65 -11.03 -7.65
N TYR A 149 -7.69 -12.16 -6.94
CA TYR A 149 -8.95 -12.86 -6.62
C TYR A 149 -9.23 -13.05 -5.12
N ALA A 150 -8.30 -12.68 -4.23
CA ALA A 150 -8.54 -12.57 -2.79
C ALA A 150 -8.37 -11.15 -2.26
N GLY A 151 -7.87 -10.22 -3.08
CA GLY A 151 -7.72 -8.82 -2.72
C GLY A 151 -6.77 -8.56 -1.55
N LEU A 152 -5.79 -9.44 -1.28
CA LEU A 152 -4.81 -9.25 -0.22
C LEU A 152 -3.88 -8.05 -0.53
N ARG A 153 -3.33 -7.42 0.54
CA ARG A 153 -2.16 -6.54 0.36
C ARG A 153 -0.95 -7.39 -0.03
N ILE A 154 -0.04 -6.85 -0.84
CA ILE A 154 1.18 -7.56 -1.21
C ILE A 154 1.97 -8.05 0.01
N SER A 155 2.07 -7.23 1.06
CA SER A 155 2.73 -7.61 2.32
C SER A 155 2.03 -8.77 3.03
N GLU A 156 0.70 -8.82 3.03
CA GLU A 156 -0.09 -9.91 3.59
C GLU A 156 0.16 -11.20 2.81
N CYS A 157 0.11 -11.13 1.48
CA CYS A 157 0.35 -12.27 0.60
C CYS A 157 1.77 -12.85 0.80
N LEU A 158 2.80 -12.02 0.89
CA LEU A 158 4.18 -12.46 1.07
C LEU A 158 4.51 -12.90 2.50
N ASN A 159 3.65 -12.60 3.47
CA ASN A 159 3.76 -13.05 4.86
C ASN A 159 3.01 -14.36 5.13
N LEU A 160 2.31 -14.93 4.14
CA LEU A 160 1.62 -16.21 4.32
C LEU A 160 2.63 -17.34 4.60
N ARG A 161 2.31 -18.14 5.60
CA ARG A 161 3.01 -19.40 5.89
C ARG A 161 2.28 -20.56 5.22
N LYS A 162 2.96 -21.67 5.01
CA LYS A 162 2.33 -22.90 4.49
C LYS A 162 1.18 -23.38 5.38
N SER A 163 1.26 -23.14 6.67
CA SER A 163 0.20 -23.43 7.67
C SER A 163 -0.99 -22.48 7.62
N ASP A 164 -0.88 -21.34 6.92
CA ASP A 164 -1.97 -20.36 6.83
C ASP A 164 -2.96 -20.67 5.69
N ILE A 165 -2.68 -21.66 4.85
CA ILE A 165 -3.57 -22.05 3.75
C ILE A 165 -4.14 -23.44 3.98
N CYS A 166 -5.45 -23.56 3.88
CA CYS A 166 -6.18 -24.83 3.84
C CYS A 166 -6.88 -24.93 2.49
N LEU A 167 -6.33 -25.76 1.60
CA LEU A 167 -6.84 -25.94 0.23
C LEU A 167 -8.13 -26.77 0.19
N GLU A 168 -8.39 -27.59 1.22
CA GLU A 168 -9.58 -28.41 1.36
C GLU A 168 -10.79 -27.56 1.72
N SER A 169 -10.62 -26.61 2.63
CA SER A 169 -11.68 -25.70 3.08
C SER A 169 -11.73 -24.39 2.29
N ASN A 170 -10.85 -24.19 1.31
CA ASN A 170 -10.74 -22.97 0.53
C ASN A 170 -10.49 -21.70 1.39
N GLN A 171 -9.63 -21.81 2.38
CA GLN A 171 -9.40 -20.75 3.36
C GLN A 171 -7.94 -20.32 3.40
N LEU A 172 -7.75 -19.00 3.57
CA LEU A 172 -6.49 -18.36 3.92
C LEU A 172 -6.64 -17.68 5.27
N ARG A 173 -5.76 -17.99 6.21
CA ARG A 173 -5.62 -17.25 7.45
C ARG A 173 -4.63 -16.11 7.24
N VAL A 174 -5.11 -14.89 7.24
CA VAL A 174 -4.27 -13.70 7.07
C VAL A 174 -4.02 -13.09 8.45
N THR A 175 -2.77 -13.16 8.90
CA THR A 175 -2.31 -12.50 10.12
C THR A 175 -1.65 -11.18 9.73
N ASN A 176 -2.22 -10.08 10.20
CA ASN A 176 -1.56 -8.77 10.06
C ASN A 176 -0.48 -8.66 11.14
N GLY A 177 0.64 -7.94 10.82
CA GLY A 177 1.70 -7.69 11.80
C GLY A 177 1.17 -7.01 13.07
N LYS A 178 2.02 -6.73 14.05
CA LYS A 178 1.75 -6.19 15.39
C LYS A 178 0.36 -5.53 15.57
N GLY A 179 -0.56 -6.22 16.30
CA GLY A 179 -1.78 -5.63 16.86
C GLY A 179 -3.06 -5.72 16.01
N GLU A 180 -3.03 -6.17 14.78
CA GLU A 180 -4.26 -6.37 14.01
C GLU A 180 -4.78 -7.81 14.15
N LYS A 181 -6.11 -7.94 14.26
CA LYS A 181 -6.77 -9.26 14.38
C LYS A 181 -6.57 -10.09 13.12
N ALA A 182 -6.22 -11.36 13.28
CA ALA A 182 -6.20 -12.31 12.18
C ALA A 182 -7.62 -12.41 11.56
N ARG A 183 -7.67 -12.58 10.23
CA ARG A 183 -8.92 -12.83 9.52
C ARG A 183 -8.81 -14.07 8.63
N ILE A 184 -9.96 -14.71 8.43
CA ILE A 184 -10.09 -15.78 7.43
C ILE A 184 -10.58 -15.15 6.12
N VAL A 185 -9.89 -15.46 5.03
CA VAL A 185 -10.24 -15.06 3.66
C VAL A 185 -10.65 -16.31 2.90
N ILE A 186 -11.87 -16.31 2.37
CA ILE A 186 -12.36 -17.39 1.51
C ILE A 186 -11.79 -17.20 0.11
N VAL A 187 -11.27 -18.27 -0.46
CA VAL A 187 -10.63 -18.25 -1.78
C VAL A 187 -11.39 -19.11 -2.78
N ASN A 188 -11.30 -18.75 -4.05
CA ASN A 188 -11.94 -19.48 -5.13
C ASN A 188 -11.04 -20.61 -5.70
N SER A 189 -11.64 -21.43 -6.55
CA SER A 189 -10.95 -22.55 -7.21
C SER A 189 -9.72 -22.15 -8.02
N LYS A 190 -9.68 -20.95 -8.61
CA LYS A 190 -8.52 -20.43 -9.34
C LYS A 190 -7.30 -20.27 -8.43
N ILE A 191 -7.50 -19.75 -7.21
CA ILE A 191 -6.43 -19.62 -6.22
C ILE A 191 -5.98 -20.99 -5.75
N VAL A 192 -6.93 -21.88 -5.42
CA VAL A 192 -6.62 -23.25 -4.98
C VAL A 192 -5.78 -23.99 -6.02
N SER A 193 -6.19 -23.94 -7.29
CA SER A 193 -5.43 -24.58 -8.39
C SER A 193 -4.05 -23.99 -8.55
N ALA A 194 -3.93 -22.65 -8.54
CA ALA A 194 -2.64 -21.98 -8.72
C ALA A 194 -1.65 -22.29 -7.58
N VAL A 195 -2.12 -22.32 -6.34
CA VAL A 195 -1.27 -22.64 -5.18
C VAL A 195 -0.89 -24.14 -5.20
N ARG A 196 -1.83 -25.03 -5.49
CA ARG A 196 -1.58 -26.48 -5.59
C ARG A 196 -0.52 -26.78 -6.66
N GLU A 197 -0.62 -26.19 -7.83
CA GLU A 197 0.36 -26.36 -8.91
C GLU A 197 1.74 -25.79 -8.54
N TYR A 198 1.78 -24.70 -7.81
CA TYR A 198 3.04 -24.19 -7.27
C TYR A 198 3.63 -25.16 -6.25
N GLN A 199 2.85 -25.61 -5.26
CA GLN A 199 3.33 -26.54 -4.22
C GLN A 199 3.87 -27.88 -4.79
N LYS A 200 3.27 -28.41 -5.87
CA LYS A 200 3.79 -29.61 -6.55
C LYS A 200 5.22 -29.43 -7.08
N THR A 201 5.60 -28.23 -7.43
CA THR A 201 6.92 -27.92 -8.02
C THR A 201 7.91 -27.32 -7.03
N ASP A 202 7.42 -26.94 -5.84
CA ASP A 202 8.26 -26.41 -4.77
C ASP A 202 9.08 -27.53 -4.13
N ARG A 203 10.42 -27.40 -4.17
CA ARG A 203 11.38 -28.38 -3.61
C ARG A 203 12.19 -27.79 -2.46
N VAL A 204 11.93 -26.53 -2.10
CA VAL A 204 12.70 -25.84 -1.08
C VAL A 204 11.96 -25.94 0.27
N GLU A 205 12.66 -26.38 1.28
CA GLU A 205 12.11 -26.39 2.63
C GLU A 205 11.98 -24.95 3.17
N SER A 206 10.78 -24.57 3.51
CA SER A 206 10.46 -23.24 4.04
C SER A 206 9.14 -23.24 4.80
N GLU A 207 9.06 -22.47 5.87
CA GLU A 207 7.78 -22.18 6.55
C GLU A 207 6.88 -21.24 5.73
N TRP A 208 7.49 -20.40 4.88
CA TRP A 208 6.78 -19.40 4.06
C TRP A 208 6.10 -20.05 2.87
N LEU A 209 4.87 -19.66 2.59
CA LEU A 209 4.18 -20.11 1.37
C LEU A 209 4.94 -19.65 0.13
N PHE A 210 5.41 -18.39 0.14
CA PHE A 210 6.18 -17.82 -0.97
C PHE A 210 7.57 -17.39 -0.50
N HIS A 211 8.58 -18.06 -0.98
CA HIS A 211 9.97 -17.89 -0.58
C HIS A 211 10.92 -17.73 -1.78
N ASN A 212 12.13 -17.32 -1.51
CA ASN A 212 13.23 -17.30 -2.47
C ASN A 212 13.92 -18.69 -2.58
N SER A 213 14.97 -18.82 -3.39
CA SER A 213 15.73 -20.07 -3.55
C SER A 213 16.43 -20.55 -2.29
N ARG A 214 16.55 -19.70 -1.25
CA ARG A 214 17.17 -20.05 0.05
C ARG A 214 16.13 -20.41 1.12
N GLY A 215 14.85 -20.47 0.77
CA GLY A 215 13.77 -20.72 1.75
C GLY A 215 13.36 -19.50 2.58
N GLU A 216 13.95 -18.32 2.32
CA GLU A 216 13.63 -17.11 3.04
C GLU A 216 12.38 -16.44 2.47
N ARG A 217 11.66 -15.68 3.30
CA ARG A 217 10.49 -14.91 2.87
C ARG A 217 10.80 -14.03 1.66
N LEU A 218 9.91 -14.05 0.68
CA LEU A 218 10.07 -13.28 -0.53
C LEU A 218 9.95 -11.78 -0.27
N ASN A 219 10.86 -10.99 -0.87
CA ASN A 219 10.83 -9.54 -0.74
C ASN A 219 9.83 -8.92 -1.75
N GLN A 220 9.11 -7.89 -1.31
CA GLN A 220 8.18 -7.13 -2.15
C GLN A 220 8.86 -6.55 -3.41
N THR A 221 10.12 -6.11 -3.31
CA THR A 221 10.89 -5.56 -4.43
C THR A 221 11.03 -6.60 -5.56
N THR A 222 11.23 -7.88 -5.21
CA THR A 222 11.30 -8.97 -6.19
C THR A 222 10.00 -9.09 -6.97
N ILE A 223 8.85 -9.04 -6.28
CA ILE A 223 7.55 -9.14 -6.94
C ILE A 223 7.25 -7.89 -7.76
N ASN A 224 7.55 -6.70 -7.26
CA ASN A 224 7.39 -5.47 -8.05
C ASN A 224 8.21 -5.53 -9.35
N ARG A 225 9.40 -6.14 -9.33
CA ARG A 225 10.21 -6.36 -10.54
C ARG A 225 9.50 -7.32 -11.52
N VAL A 226 8.90 -8.42 -11.02
CA VAL A 226 8.11 -9.34 -11.86
C VAL A 226 6.96 -8.60 -12.53
N PHE A 227 6.19 -7.81 -11.77
CA PHE A 227 5.11 -7.00 -12.32
C PHE A 227 5.61 -6.07 -13.43
N LYS A 228 6.72 -5.38 -13.20
CA LYS A 228 7.31 -4.47 -14.20
C LYS A 228 7.76 -5.20 -15.48
N LEU A 229 8.33 -6.39 -15.34
CA LEU A 229 8.86 -7.16 -16.48
C LEU A 229 7.74 -7.84 -17.29
N CYS A 230 6.70 -8.32 -16.61
CA CYS A 230 5.60 -9.06 -17.24
C CYS A 230 4.42 -8.16 -17.65
N CYS A 231 4.41 -6.88 -17.26
CA CYS A 231 3.33 -5.97 -17.60
C CYS A 231 3.33 -5.69 -19.11
N PRO A 232 2.21 -5.94 -19.82
CA PRO A 232 2.13 -5.63 -21.23
C PRO A 232 2.30 -4.13 -21.48
N LYS A 233 2.80 -3.76 -22.66
CA LYS A 233 2.96 -2.34 -23.04
C LYS A 233 1.61 -1.64 -23.04
N GLY A 234 1.55 -0.45 -22.44
CA GLY A 234 0.33 0.36 -22.35
C GLY A 234 -0.53 0.09 -21.11
N TYR A 235 -0.15 -0.87 -20.26
CA TYR A 235 -0.83 -1.16 -19.00
C TYR A 235 0.02 -0.78 -17.80
N GLU A 236 -0.65 -0.38 -16.70
CA GLU A 236 -0.03 -0.18 -15.40
C GLU A 236 -0.58 -1.20 -14.39
N ILE A 237 -0.13 -2.46 -14.50
CA ILE A 237 -0.52 -3.51 -13.58
C ILE A 237 0.48 -3.56 -12.41
N THR A 238 -0.02 -3.33 -11.20
CA THR A 238 0.72 -3.38 -9.94
C THR A 238 -0.01 -4.25 -8.93
N PRO A 239 0.63 -4.70 -7.85
CA PRO A 239 -0.08 -5.39 -6.77
C PRO A 239 -1.29 -4.60 -6.23
N HIS A 240 -1.18 -3.27 -6.21
CA HIS A 240 -2.26 -2.41 -5.73
C HIS A 240 -3.42 -2.34 -6.72
N THR A 241 -3.15 -2.26 -8.02
CA THR A 241 -4.21 -2.27 -9.05
C THR A 241 -4.94 -3.61 -9.10
N LEU A 242 -4.28 -4.76 -8.84
CA LEU A 242 -4.97 -6.05 -8.70
C LEU A 242 -5.93 -6.07 -7.50
N ARG A 243 -5.50 -5.52 -6.38
CA ARG A 243 -6.38 -5.38 -5.22
C ARG A 243 -7.55 -4.43 -5.47
N HIS A 244 -7.35 -3.32 -6.20
CA HIS A 244 -8.42 -2.45 -6.67
C HIS A 244 -9.40 -3.19 -7.60
N PHE A 245 -8.88 -3.96 -8.55
CA PHE A 245 -9.66 -4.80 -9.43
C PHE A 245 -10.57 -5.75 -8.63
N TYR A 246 -10.04 -6.45 -7.62
CA TYR A 246 -10.85 -7.29 -6.73
C TYR A 246 -11.99 -6.50 -6.09
N ALA A 247 -11.69 -5.35 -5.49
CA ALA A 247 -12.68 -4.53 -4.80
C ALA A 247 -13.82 -4.08 -5.75
N ILE A 248 -13.47 -3.57 -6.92
CA ILE A 248 -14.44 -3.11 -7.93
C ILE A 248 -15.31 -4.27 -8.40
N ASN A 249 -14.71 -5.41 -8.74
CA ASN A 249 -15.49 -6.58 -9.20
C ASN A 249 -16.38 -7.15 -8.10
N ALA A 250 -15.93 -7.20 -6.86
CA ALA A 250 -16.73 -7.66 -5.74
C ALA A 250 -17.92 -6.73 -5.48
N VAL A 251 -17.72 -5.41 -5.52
CA VAL A 251 -18.81 -4.43 -5.40
C VAL A 251 -19.77 -4.51 -6.58
N SER A 252 -19.26 -4.49 -7.83
CA SER A 252 -20.07 -4.51 -9.04
C SER A 252 -20.83 -5.82 -9.25
N SER A 253 -20.39 -6.93 -8.65
CA SER A 253 -21.11 -8.20 -8.74
C SER A 253 -22.46 -8.19 -8.02
N GLY A 254 -22.63 -7.31 -7.03
CA GLY A 254 -23.82 -7.28 -6.18
C GLY A 254 -24.00 -8.51 -5.28
N ILE A 255 -23.08 -9.50 -5.33
CA ILE A 255 -23.18 -10.77 -4.58
C ILE A 255 -22.78 -10.56 -3.12
N PHE A 256 -21.81 -9.68 -2.86
CA PHE A 256 -21.28 -9.42 -1.54
C PHE A 256 -21.80 -8.11 -0.96
N THR A 257 -22.05 -8.09 0.32
CA THR A 257 -22.29 -6.85 1.07
C THR A 257 -20.98 -6.07 1.26
N ILE A 258 -21.06 -4.77 1.45
CA ILE A 258 -19.88 -3.92 1.69
C ILE A 258 -19.08 -4.36 2.94
N PRO A 259 -19.71 -4.72 4.08
CA PRO A 259 -18.99 -5.28 5.23
C PRO A 259 -18.24 -6.58 4.92
N GLU A 260 -18.81 -7.49 4.12
CA GLU A 260 -18.13 -8.73 3.71
C GLU A 260 -16.89 -8.43 2.86
N ILE A 261 -17.00 -7.52 1.88
CA ILE A 261 -15.85 -7.09 1.07
C ILE A 261 -14.79 -6.43 1.97
N ALA A 262 -15.19 -5.55 2.88
CA ALA A 262 -14.29 -4.89 3.82
C ALA A 262 -13.55 -5.90 4.70
N ASN A 263 -14.24 -6.93 5.19
CA ASN A 263 -13.66 -8.00 5.99
C ASN A 263 -12.68 -8.86 5.17
N GLN A 264 -13.08 -9.31 3.97
CA GLN A 264 -12.21 -10.08 3.06
C GLN A 264 -10.92 -9.30 2.76
N MET A 265 -11.03 -8.01 2.45
CA MET A 265 -9.88 -7.16 2.15
C MET A 265 -9.09 -6.72 3.38
N GLY A 266 -9.64 -6.83 4.60
CA GLY A 266 -9.01 -6.30 5.82
C GLY A 266 -8.91 -4.77 5.80
N HIS A 267 -10.03 -4.12 5.48
CA HIS A 267 -10.15 -2.68 5.64
C HIS A 267 -10.57 -2.36 7.07
N SER A 268 -9.76 -1.58 7.79
CA SER A 268 -10.08 -1.11 9.16
C SER A 268 -11.28 -0.15 9.18
N SER A 269 -11.65 0.42 8.04
CA SER A 269 -12.81 1.32 7.88
C SER A 269 -13.60 0.95 6.63
N ILE A 270 -14.91 0.77 6.79
CA ILE A 270 -15.87 0.55 5.70
C ILE A 270 -15.82 1.69 4.67
N LYS A 271 -15.53 2.92 5.10
CA LYS A 271 -15.35 4.08 4.21
C LYS A 271 -14.32 3.83 3.11
N THR A 272 -13.32 2.98 3.37
CA THR A 272 -12.32 2.60 2.37
C THR A 272 -12.92 1.75 1.26
N THR A 273 -13.83 0.84 1.59
CA THR A 273 -14.55 -0.01 0.62
C THR A 273 -15.60 0.79 -0.13
N MET A 274 -16.30 1.71 0.54
CA MET A 274 -17.32 2.57 -0.09
C MET A 274 -16.77 3.44 -1.23
N ARG A 275 -15.47 3.71 -1.27
CA ARG A 275 -14.84 4.44 -2.41
C ARG A 275 -14.95 3.70 -3.75
N TYR A 276 -15.19 2.41 -3.73
CA TYR A 276 -15.38 1.58 -4.93
C TYR A 276 -16.85 1.53 -5.39
N MET A 277 -17.78 2.10 -4.60
CA MET A 277 -19.19 2.24 -4.99
C MET A 277 -19.33 3.44 -5.92
N ASN A 278 -19.31 3.20 -7.22
CA ASN A 278 -19.81 4.20 -8.16
C ASN A 278 -21.32 4.01 -8.27
N PRO A 279 -22.13 5.00 -7.90
CA PRO A 279 -23.56 4.91 -8.14
C PRO A 279 -23.80 4.87 -9.66
N ASN A 280 -24.16 3.71 -10.17
CA ASN A 280 -24.67 3.59 -11.52
C ASN A 280 -26.10 4.19 -11.52
N LEU A 281 -26.24 5.38 -12.09
CA LEU A 281 -27.53 6.08 -12.13
C LEU A 281 -28.62 5.26 -12.83
N GLU A 282 -28.24 4.44 -13.80
CA GLU A 282 -29.16 3.56 -14.49
C GLU A 282 -29.68 2.42 -13.59
N GLU A 283 -28.80 1.82 -12.79
CA GLU A 283 -29.21 0.83 -11.78
C GLU A 283 -30.09 1.46 -10.69
N ILE A 284 -29.80 2.69 -10.29
CA ILE A 284 -30.64 3.42 -9.32
C ILE A 284 -32.01 3.69 -9.91
N ARG A 285 -32.10 4.13 -11.19
CA ARG A 285 -33.39 4.29 -11.88
C ARG A 285 -34.21 3.01 -11.87
N GLN A 286 -33.59 1.90 -12.32
CA GLN A 286 -34.28 0.60 -12.33
C GLN A 286 -34.77 0.17 -10.95
N LYS A 287 -33.98 0.40 -9.92
CA LYS A 287 -34.37 0.08 -8.53
C LYS A 287 -35.49 0.98 -8.01
N VAL A 288 -35.50 2.26 -8.38
CA VAL A 288 -36.56 3.19 -7.98
C VAL A 288 -37.87 2.85 -8.69
N GLU A 289 -37.81 2.39 -9.96
CA GLU A 289 -39.01 1.93 -10.69
C GLU A 289 -39.63 0.64 -10.10
N MET A 290 -38.90 -0.10 -9.26
CA MET A 290 -39.39 -1.29 -8.58
C MET A 290 -39.99 -1.02 -7.18
N LEU A 291 -39.95 0.24 -6.70
CA LEU A 291 -40.59 0.66 -5.45
C LEU A 291 -42.02 1.12 -5.65
#